data_86eb6d24496e5353264f34b2e8565b46
#
_entry.id   86eb6d24496e5353264f34b2e8565b46
#
_cell.length_a   1.000
_cell.length_b   1.000
_cell.length_c   1.000
_cell.angle_alpha   90.00
_cell.angle_beta   90.00
_cell.angle_gamma   90.00
#
_symmetry.space_group_name_H-M   'P 1'
#
loop_
_entity.id
_entity.type
_entity.pdbx_description
1 polymer ?
#
loop_
_entity_poly.entity_id
_entity_poly.type
_entity_poly.pdbx_seq_one_letter_code
_entity_poly.pdbx_strand_id
1 'polypeptide(L)'
;MTKIKVANPVVELDGDEMTRIIWDFIKKKLILPYLDIDLKYYDLGIEERDRTNDQITIDSANAIKQYGVGVKCATITPDEQRVEEFGLKQMWKSPNGTIRNILGGVIFREPIICKNVPRLVPGWTQPIVVGRHAFGDQYRATDFRFPGKGKLTLKFVGDDGEVIEREVFNAPGAGVVMGMYNLDESIIDFARSSLNYGLMKGWPVYLSTKNTILKAYDGRFKDLFAKVYAEEFEDKFKAAGIHYEHRLIDDMVASALKWSGGYVWACKNYDGDVQSDTVAQGFGSLGLMTSVLMTPDGKIVEAEAAHGTVTRHYREHQKGKQTSTNSIASIYAWTGGLKHRAKLDNNAALMTFASTLEKVTVQAVEDGWMTKDLALLVGPDQKWLTTMGYLEKVDEYLNKALAG
;
A
#
# COMPACT_ATOMS: atom_id res chain seq x y z
N MET A 1 22.76 -7.33 -23.96
CA MET A 1 21.98 -8.49 -23.44
C MET A 1 20.71 -8.66 -24.24
N THR A 2 20.28 -9.90 -24.50
CA THR A 2 18.95 -10.16 -25.07
C THR A 2 17.90 -9.84 -24.01
N LYS A 3 16.87 -9.08 -24.38
CA LYS A 3 15.79 -8.73 -23.45
C LYS A 3 15.03 -9.98 -23.00
N ILE A 4 14.62 -9.98 -21.72
CA ILE A 4 13.76 -11.01 -21.17
C ILE A 4 12.35 -10.80 -21.71
N LYS A 5 11.79 -11.82 -22.35
CA LYS A 5 10.42 -11.76 -22.89
C LYS A 5 9.41 -11.91 -21.76
N VAL A 6 8.46 -10.96 -21.68
CA VAL A 6 7.31 -11.00 -20.79
C VAL A 6 6.07 -11.27 -21.63
N ALA A 7 5.50 -12.47 -21.47
CA ALA A 7 4.47 -12.97 -22.38
C ALA A 7 3.12 -12.24 -22.24
N ASN A 8 2.77 -11.83 -21.05
CA ASN A 8 1.50 -11.17 -20.77
C ASN A 8 1.71 -9.71 -20.30
N PRO A 9 0.77 -8.80 -20.62
CA PRO A 9 0.91 -7.39 -20.28
C PRO A 9 0.99 -7.11 -18.78
N VAL A 10 1.59 -5.95 -18.46
CA VAL A 10 1.47 -5.27 -17.16
C VAL A 10 0.79 -3.94 -17.38
N VAL A 11 -0.17 -3.60 -16.51
CA VAL A 11 -0.85 -2.31 -16.55
C VAL A 11 -0.01 -1.27 -15.82
N GLU A 12 0.37 -0.22 -16.54
CA GLU A 12 1.12 0.90 -15.99
C GLU A 12 0.18 2.07 -15.74
N LEU A 13 0.12 2.53 -14.48
CA LEU A 13 -0.63 3.70 -14.06
C LEU A 13 0.35 4.81 -13.71
N ASP A 14 0.48 5.79 -14.60
CA ASP A 14 1.33 6.97 -14.37
C ASP A 14 0.68 7.93 -13.37
N GLY A 15 1.44 8.86 -12.83
CA GLY A 15 0.97 9.73 -11.77
C GLY A 15 1.38 11.20 -11.95
N ASP A 16 1.71 11.85 -10.83
CA ASP A 16 1.90 13.29 -10.77
C ASP A 16 3.26 13.70 -10.22
N GLU A 17 3.64 14.95 -10.48
CA GLU A 17 4.71 15.73 -9.86
C GLU A 17 6.08 15.02 -9.88
N MET A 18 6.83 15.06 -8.78
CA MET A 18 8.21 14.52 -8.74
C MET A 18 8.23 13.00 -8.95
N THR A 19 7.23 12.30 -8.48
CA THR A 19 7.14 10.84 -8.64
C THR A 19 6.94 10.44 -10.10
N ARG A 20 6.22 11.22 -10.92
CA ARG A 20 6.09 10.98 -12.37
C ARG A 20 7.45 11.05 -13.08
N ILE A 21 8.27 12.02 -12.72
CA ILE A 21 9.63 12.19 -13.29
C ILE A 21 10.49 10.98 -12.94
N ILE A 22 10.46 10.55 -11.67
CA ILE A 22 11.18 9.37 -11.18
C ILE A 22 10.67 8.10 -11.88
N TRP A 23 9.37 7.96 -12.04
CA TRP A 23 8.73 6.81 -12.66
C TRP A 23 9.16 6.63 -14.11
N ASP A 24 9.15 7.70 -14.88
CA ASP A 24 9.61 7.69 -16.28
C ASP A 24 11.10 7.30 -16.39
N PHE A 25 11.93 7.82 -15.47
CA PHE A 25 13.35 7.47 -15.46
C PHE A 25 13.56 5.99 -15.11
N ILE A 26 12.88 5.46 -14.08
CA ILE A 26 12.93 4.04 -13.71
C ILE A 26 12.54 3.18 -14.93
N LYS A 27 11.40 3.48 -15.56
CA LYS A 27 10.93 2.78 -16.75
C LYS A 27 11.97 2.75 -17.86
N LYS A 28 12.54 3.90 -18.21
CA LYS A 28 13.49 4.03 -19.32
C LYS A 28 14.87 3.45 -19.05
N LYS A 29 15.33 3.48 -17.79
CA LYS A 29 16.68 3.04 -17.42
C LYS A 29 16.72 1.63 -16.84
N LEU A 30 15.75 1.27 -15.99
CA LEU A 30 15.82 0.04 -15.19
C LEU A 30 14.86 -1.05 -15.67
N ILE A 31 13.90 -0.74 -16.55
CA ILE A 31 12.89 -1.70 -17.01
C ILE A 31 13.03 -2.00 -18.51
N LEU A 32 12.77 -1.01 -19.35
CA LEU A 32 12.69 -1.21 -20.82
C LEU A 32 14.00 -1.66 -21.49
N PRO A 33 15.20 -1.34 -20.99
CA PRO A 33 16.44 -1.88 -21.57
C PRO A 33 16.57 -3.40 -21.41
N TYR A 34 15.97 -3.97 -20.35
CA TYR A 34 16.14 -5.37 -19.98
C TYR A 34 14.95 -6.26 -20.34
N LEU A 35 13.75 -5.68 -20.48
CA LEU A 35 12.51 -6.42 -20.70
C LEU A 35 11.90 -6.13 -22.08
N ASP A 36 11.44 -7.18 -22.74
CA ASP A 36 10.50 -7.10 -23.86
C ASP A 36 9.09 -7.32 -23.28
N ILE A 37 8.45 -6.21 -22.93
CA ILE A 37 7.20 -6.18 -22.16
C ILE A 37 6.17 -5.26 -22.82
N ASP A 38 4.91 -5.73 -22.88
CA ASP A 38 3.76 -4.91 -23.27
C ASP A 38 3.20 -4.19 -22.04
N LEU A 39 3.31 -2.87 -22.02
CA LEU A 39 2.76 -1.99 -20.98
C LEU A 39 1.43 -1.40 -21.45
N LYS A 40 0.35 -1.73 -20.75
CA LYS A 40 -0.94 -1.09 -20.94
C LYS A 40 -0.95 0.21 -20.12
N TYR A 41 -0.63 1.31 -20.76
CA TYR A 41 -0.40 2.60 -20.15
C TYR A 41 -1.68 3.39 -19.91
N TYR A 42 -1.84 3.89 -18.69
CA TYR A 42 -2.92 4.79 -18.28
C TYR A 42 -2.32 6.00 -17.54
N ASP A 43 -2.59 7.20 -18.02
CA ASP A 43 -2.17 8.43 -17.36
C ASP A 43 -3.17 8.81 -16.26
N LEU A 44 -2.81 8.57 -14.99
CA LEU A 44 -3.61 8.99 -13.83
C LEU A 44 -3.17 10.34 -13.26
N GLY A 45 -2.41 11.13 -14.02
CA GLY A 45 -2.12 12.52 -13.67
C GLY A 45 -3.41 13.31 -13.51
N ILE A 46 -3.42 14.29 -12.60
CA ILE A 46 -4.63 15.01 -12.21
C ILE A 46 -5.31 15.70 -13.40
N GLU A 47 -4.55 16.20 -14.38
CA GLU A 47 -5.08 16.87 -15.57
C GLU A 47 -5.83 15.89 -16.49
N GLU A 48 -5.29 14.69 -16.71
CA GLU A 48 -5.94 13.66 -17.53
C GLU A 48 -7.16 13.07 -16.84
N ARG A 49 -7.10 12.90 -15.53
CA ARG A 49 -8.26 12.49 -14.72
C ARG A 49 -9.39 13.52 -14.81
N ASP A 50 -9.06 14.82 -14.73
CA ASP A 50 -10.04 15.88 -14.88
C ASP A 50 -10.63 15.92 -16.31
N ARG A 51 -9.77 15.77 -17.33
CA ARG A 51 -10.19 15.71 -18.72
C ARG A 51 -11.21 14.61 -19.00
N THR A 52 -10.98 13.42 -18.43
CA THR A 52 -11.80 12.23 -18.61
C THR A 52 -12.95 12.09 -17.59
N ASN A 53 -13.17 13.09 -16.74
CA ASN A 53 -14.08 13.01 -15.60
C ASN A 53 -13.82 11.78 -14.71
N ASP A 54 -12.54 11.51 -14.46
CA ASP A 54 -11.98 10.37 -13.70
C ASP A 54 -12.30 8.98 -14.29
N GLN A 55 -12.83 8.91 -15.53
CA GLN A 55 -13.11 7.63 -16.19
C GLN A 55 -11.82 6.81 -16.39
N ILE A 56 -10.70 7.48 -16.65
CA ILE A 56 -9.39 6.83 -16.83
C ILE A 56 -8.99 5.97 -15.61
N THR A 57 -9.36 6.39 -14.40
CA THR A 57 -9.10 5.62 -13.18
C THR A 57 -9.91 4.32 -13.17
N ILE A 58 -11.17 4.37 -13.59
CA ILE A 58 -12.04 3.18 -13.68
C ILE A 58 -11.52 2.23 -14.77
N ASP A 59 -11.15 2.77 -15.93
CA ASP A 59 -10.64 1.99 -17.05
C ASP A 59 -9.33 1.27 -16.68
N SER A 60 -8.42 1.96 -15.98
CA SER A 60 -7.17 1.37 -15.50
C SER A 60 -7.39 0.23 -14.51
N ALA A 61 -8.33 0.39 -13.57
CA ALA A 61 -8.67 -0.66 -12.61
C ALA A 61 -9.27 -1.90 -13.29
N ASN A 62 -10.13 -1.69 -14.29
CA ASN A 62 -10.68 -2.79 -15.09
C ASN A 62 -9.60 -3.49 -15.92
N ALA A 63 -8.62 -2.75 -16.46
CA ALA A 63 -7.47 -3.33 -17.13
C ALA A 63 -6.63 -4.20 -16.16
N ILE A 64 -6.42 -3.75 -14.92
CA ILE A 64 -5.74 -4.57 -13.90
C ILE A 64 -6.52 -5.87 -13.63
N LYS A 65 -7.84 -5.81 -13.54
CA LYS A 65 -8.68 -7.03 -13.44
C LYS A 65 -8.45 -7.98 -14.60
N GLN A 66 -8.36 -7.45 -15.81
CA GLN A 66 -8.19 -8.23 -17.03
C GLN A 66 -6.81 -8.88 -17.10
N TYR A 67 -5.74 -8.13 -16.80
CA TYR A 67 -4.36 -8.58 -16.99
C TYR A 67 -3.70 -9.14 -15.71
N GLY A 68 -4.30 -8.94 -14.55
CA GLY A 68 -3.87 -9.49 -13.27
C GLY A 68 -2.78 -8.69 -12.55
N VAL A 69 -2.12 -7.74 -13.23
CA VAL A 69 -0.99 -7.00 -12.65
C VAL A 69 -1.06 -5.53 -13.01
N GLY A 70 -1.02 -4.67 -11.98
CA GLY A 70 -0.84 -3.23 -12.10
C GLY A 70 0.40 -2.74 -11.35
N VAL A 71 1.07 -1.76 -11.93
CA VAL A 71 2.12 -0.96 -11.28
C VAL A 71 1.73 0.50 -11.32
N LYS A 72 1.75 1.18 -10.17
CA LYS A 72 1.17 2.51 -10.03
C LYS A 72 2.15 3.53 -9.46
N CYS A 73 2.26 4.66 -10.16
CA CYS A 73 2.90 5.86 -9.66
C CYS A 73 1.99 6.61 -8.66
N ALA A 74 2.56 7.44 -7.81
CA ALA A 74 1.79 8.27 -6.90
C ALA A 74 0.99 9.35 -7.64
N THR A 75 -0.23 9.60 -7.17
CA THR A 75 -1.20 10.51 -7.79
C THR A 75 -1.66 11.57 -6.81
N ILE A 76 -2.03 12.76 -7.31
CA ILE A 76 -2.63 13.82 -6.51
C ILE A 76 -4.06 13.42 -6.12
N THR A 77 -4.39 13.55 -4.84
CA THR A 77 -5.78 13.66 -4.37
C THR A 77 -6.02 15.14 -4.07
N PRO A 78 -6.81 15.85 -4.89
CA PRO A 78 -6.93 17.30 -4.77
C PRO A 78 -7.74 17.72 -3.53
N ASP A 79 -7.27 18.77 -2.89
CA ASP A 79 -8.01 19.64 -1.98
C ASP A 79 -8.47 20.91 -2.70
N GLU A 80 -9.08 21.85 -1.99
CA GLU A 80 -9.58 23.11 -2.55
C GLU A 80 -8.47 23.91 -3.24
N GLN A 81 -7.27 23.93 -2.66
CA GLN A 81 -6.12 24.64 -3.22
C GLN A 81 -5.66 24.01 -4.55
N ARG A 82 -5.66 22.68 -4.61
CA ARG A 82 -5.31 21.96 -5.85
C ARG A 82 -6.37 22.11 -6.94
N VAL A 83 -7.64 22.17 -6.56
CA VAL A 83 -8.73 22.46 -7.52
C VAL A 83 -8.51 23.81 -8.18
N GLU A 84 -8.15 24.85 -7.40
CA GLU A 84 -7.85 26.18 -7.93
C GLU A 84 -6.56 26.18 -8.78
N GLU A 85 -5.50 25.55 -8.27
CA GLU A 85 -4.18 25.50 -8.93
C GLU A 85 -4.25 24.89 -10.35
N PHE A 86 -4.98 23.79 -10.49
CA PHE A 86 -5.11 23.06 -11.77
C PHE A 86 -6.35 23.41 -12.56
N GLY A 87 -7.22 24.30 -12.06
CA GLY A 87 -8.47 24.68 -12.71
C GLY A 87 -9.41 23.48 -12.89
N LEU A 88 -9.49 22.59 -11.90
CA LEU A 88 -10.25 21.35 -12.01
C LEU A 88 -11.74 21.60 -11.99
N LYS A 89 -12.50 20.76 -12.69
CA LYS A 89 -13.97 20.78 -12.74
C LYS A 89 -14.60 20.53 -11.37
N GLN A 90 -13.92 19.72 -10.54
CA GLN A 90 -14.36 19.39 -9.19
C GLN A 90 -13.21 18.80 -8.36
N MET A 91 -13.42 18.65 -7.06
CA MET A 91 -12.50 17.98 -6.15
C MET A 91 -12.64 16.45 -6.29
N TRP A 92 -11.83 15.87 -7.19
CA TRP A 92 -11.87 14.44 -7.50
C TRP A 92 -11.51 13.59 -6.28
N LYS A 93 -12.17 12.45 -6.14
CA LYS A 93 -11.84 11.45 -5.10
C LYS A 93 -10.44 10.87 -5.32
N SER A 94 -9.89 10.26 -4.27
CA SER A 94 -8.62 9.52 -4.39
C SER A 94 -8.73 8.40 -5.41
N PRO A 95 -7.87 8.34 -6.44
CA PRO A 95 -7.86 7.24 -7.40
C PRO A 95 -7.54 5.91 -6.74
N ASN A 96 -6.73 5.90 -5.68
CA ASN A 96 -6.46 4.70 -4.89
C ASN A 96 -7.75 4.10 -4.31
N GLY A 97 -8.64 4.96 -3.78
CA GLY A 97 -9.95 4.52 -3.27
C GLY A 97 -10.81 3.88 -4.36
N THR A 98 -10.86 4.49 -5.55
CA THR A 98 -11.62 3.97 -6.69
C THR A 98 -11.07 2.62 -7.17
N ILE A 99 -9.75 2.50 -7.35
CA ILE A 99 -9.08 1.26 -7.76
C ILE A 99 -9.35 0.15 -6.74
N ARG A 100 -9.14 0.42 -5.46
CA ARG A 100 -9.37 -0.54 -4.36
C ARG A 100 -10.81 -1.04 -4.31
N ASN A 101 -11.78 -0.16 -4.54
CA ASN A 101 -13.20 -0.53 -4.58
C ASN A 101 -13.54 -1.43 -5.78
N ILE A 102 -12.88 -1.22 -6.91
CA ILE A 102 -13.10 -2.01 -8.13
C ILE A 102 -12.40 -3.37 -8.03
N LEU A 103 -11.16 -3.42 -7.53
CA LEU A 103 -10.37 -4.64 -7.44
C LEU A 103 -10.79 -5.51 -6.25
N GLY A 104 -11.18 -4.87 -5.14
CA GLY A 104 -11.27 -5.55 -3.84
C GLY A 104 -9.88 -5.87 -3.28
N GLY A 105 -9.83 -6.65 -2.21
CA GLY A 105 -8.58 -7.12 -1.65
C GLY A 105 -8.06 -6.34 -0.44
N VAL A 106 -6.83 -6.59 -0.10
CA VAL A 106 -6.14 -6.09 1.09
C VAL A 106 -4.85 -5.40 0.68
N ILE A 107 -4.55 -4.29 1.35
CA ILE A 107 -3.29 -3.58 1.15
C ILE A 107 -2.27 -4.12 2.14
N PHE A 108 -1.18 -4.66 1.63
CA PHE A 108 -0.02 -5.07 2.42
C PHE A 108 1.10 -4.04 2.27
N ARG A 109 1.53 -3.48 3.40
CA ARG A 109 2.66 -2.56 3.48
C ARG A 109 3.81 -3.21 4.21
N GLU A 110 4.95 -3.31 3.53
CA GLU A 110 6.14 -3.98 4.02
C GLU A 110 7.35 -3.02 3.97
N PRO A 111 8.11 -2.86 5.08
CA PRO A 111 9.30 -2.02 5.09
C PRO A 111 10.44 -2.67 4.30
N ILE A 112 11.18 -1.82 3.58
CA ILE A 112 12.43 -2.16 2.91
C ILE A 112 13.56 -1.89 3.90
N ILE A 113 14.31 -2.91 4.28
CA ILE A 113 15.35 -2.80 5.29
C ILE A 113 16.72 -2.62 4.64
N CYS A 114 17.39 -1.49 4.95
CA CYS A 114 18.79 -1.25 4.65
C CYS A 114 19.57 -1.27 5.96
N LYS A 115 20.64 -2.11 6.06
CA LYS A 115 21.33 -2.37 7.32
C LYS A 115 21.99 -1.15 7.95
N ASN A 116 22.46 -0.22 7.12
CA ASN A 116 23.13 1.01 7.54
C ASN A 116 22.17 2.17 7.82
N VAL A 117 20.86 2.02 7.54
CA VAL A 117 19.85 3.04 7.90
C VAL A 117 19.36 2.75 9.31
N PRO A 118 19.58 3.64 10.29
CA PRO A 118 19.16 3.43 11.67
C PRO A 118 17.63 3.33 11.77
N ARG A 119 17.16 2.40 12.58
CA ARG A 119 15.74 2.27 12.91
C ARG A 119 15.43 3.06 14.18
N LEU A 120 14.27 3.74 14.22
CA LEU A 120 13.81 4.40 15.44
C LEU A 120 13.47 3.39 16.55
N VAL A 121 13.09 2.16 16.16
CA VAL A 121 12.93 1.04 17.09
C VAL A 121 14.05 0.04 16.84
N PRO A 122 15.16 0.09 17.60
CA PRO A 122 16.36 -0.71 17.32
C PRO A 122 16.13 -2.22 17.36
N GLY A 123 15.11 -2.69 18.09
CA GLY A 123 14.73 -4.11 18.18
C GLY A 123 14.11 -4.69 16.91
N TRP A 124 13.65 -3.86 15.98
CA TRP A 124 13.04 -4.33 14.74
C TRP A 124 14.09 -4.79 13.73
N THR A 125 14.40 -6.08 13.77
CA THR A 125 15.42 -6.71 12.91
C THR A 125 14.85 -7.40 11.69
N GLN A 126 13.52 -7.65 11.68
CA GLN A 126 12.77 -8.24 10.58
C GLN A 126 11.58 -7.36 10.22
N PRO A 127 11.07 -7.44 8.98
CA PRO A 127 9.92 -6.64 8.59
C PRO A 127 8.68 -6.92 9.43
N ILE A 128 7.91 -5.87 9.70
CA ILE A 128 6.53 -5.95 10.18
C ILE A 128 5.66 -5.61 8.97
N VAL A 129 4.89 -6.58 8.49
CA VAL A 129 3.94 -6.34 7.39
C VAL A 129 2.60 -5.92 7.97
N VAL A 130 2.13 -4.74 7.60
CA VAL A 130 0.77 -4.31 7.96
C VAL A 130 -0.19 -4.66 6.82
N GLY A 131 -1.16 -5.54 7.11
CA GLY A 131 -2.28 -5.84 6.22
C GLY A 131 -3.48 -4.96 6.58
N ARG A 132 -3.80 -3.99 5.70
CA ARG A 132 -4.93 -3.07 5.89
C ARG A 132 -6.17 -3.55 5.16
N HIS A 133 -7.28 -3.71 5.89
CA HIS A 133 -8.60 -3.92 5.29
C HIS A 133 -9.05 -2.65 4.58
N ALA A 134 -9.08 -2.66 3.25
CA ALA A 134 -9.30 -1.46 2.44
C ALA A 134 -10.78 -1.17 2.15
N PHE A 135 -11.70 -1.62 3.00
CA PHE A 135 -13.14 -1.49 2.82
C PHE A 135 -13.84 -1.02 4.10
N GLY A 136 -14.89 -0.22 3.93
CA GLY A 136 -15.79 0.16 5.01
C GLY A 136 -15.17 1.08 6.08
N ASP A 137 -15.68 0.96 7.30
CA ASP A 137 -15.28 1.71 8.49
C ASP A 137 -15.35 3.24 8.27
N GLN A 138 -14.46 4.01 8.86
CA GLN A 138 -14.42 5.47 8.76
C GLN A 138 -14.30 5.99 7.31
N TYR A 139 -13.71 5.22 6.41
CA TYR A 139 -13.49 5.59 5.00
C TYR A 139 -14.76 5.49 4.13
N ARG A 140 -15.82 4.89 4.65
CA ARG A 140 -17.14 4.78 4.05
C ARG A 140 -18.24 5.29 5.00
N ALA A 141 -17.88 6.11 5.97
CA ALA A 141 -18.81 6.68 6.92
C ALA A 141 -19.72 7.73 6.28
N THR A 142 -20.90 7.85 6.84
CA THR A 142 -21.81 8.99 6.63
C THR A 142 -21.81 9.81 7.89
N ASP A 143 -21.45 11.08 7.81
CA ASP A 143 -21.42 12.00 8.94
C ASP A 143 -22.15 13.31 8.64
N PHE A 144 -22.68 13.92 9.68
CA PHE A 144 -23.31 15.24 9.60
C PHE A 144 -23.36 15.95 10.96
N ARG A 145 -23.54 17.26 10.91
CA ARG A 145 -23.80 18.08 12.10
C ARG A 145 -25.29 18.20 12.35
N PHE A 146 -25.70 18.04 13.61
CA PHE A 146 -27.07 18.32 14.02
C PHE A 146 -27.14 19.64 14.83
N PRO A 147 -28.19 20.50 14.59
CA PRO A 147 -28.15 21.89 15.03
C PRO A 147 -28.61 22.13 16.47
N GLY A 148 -29.18 21.13 17.14
CA GLY A 148 -29.74 21.33 18.48
C GLY A 148 -30.22 20.05 19.15
N LYS A 149 -31.11 20.21 20.12
CA LYS A 149 -31.71 19.09 20.87
C LYS A 149 -32.46 18.12 19.94
N GLY A 150 -32.32 16.83 20.17
CA GLY A 150 -33.02 15.84 19.38
C GLY A 150 -32.59 14.42 19.69
N LYS A 151 -33.34 13.48 19.14
CA LYS A 151 -33.10 12.05 19.29
C LYS A 151 -32.36 11.52 18.07
N LEU A 152 -31.23 10.89 18.28
CA LEU A 152 -30.46 10.22 17.25
C LEU A 152 -30.77 8.72 17.28
N THR A 153 -31.16 8.16 16.14
CA THR A 153 -31.42 6.71 15.98
C THR A 153 -30.67 6.15 14.78
N LEU A 154 -30.27 4.88 14.87
CA LEU A 154 -29.85 4.06 13.73
C LEU A 154 -30.97 3.10 13.38
N LYS A 155 -31.31 3.03 12.09
CA LYS A 155 -32.38 2.17 11.57
C LYS A 155 -31.88 1.36 10.38
N PHE A 156 -32.06 0.05 10.48
CA PHE A 156 -31.89 -0.89 9.36
C PHE A 156 -33.29 -1.36 8.93
N VAL A 157 -33.50 -1.40 7.62
CA VAL A 157 -34.74 -1.95 7.03
C VAL A 157 -34.31 -3.02 6.04
N GLY A 158 -34.62 -4.26 6.35
CA GLY A 158 -34.37 -5.40 5.48
C GLY A 158 -35.33 -5.42 4.28
N ASP A 159 -34.90 -6.00 3.18
CA ASP A 159 -35.75 -6.20 1.99
C ASP A 159 -36.93 -7.15 2.27
N ASP A 160 -36.81 -7.99 3.28
CA ASP A 160 -37.87 -8.89 3.81
C ASP A 160 -38.85 -8.17 4.73
N GLY A 161 -38.64 -6.90 4.99
CA GLY A 161 -39.45 -6.06 5.87
C GLY A 161 -39.02 -6.08 7.34
N GLU A 162 -37.95 -6.79 7.72
CA GLU A 162 -37.41 -6.73 9.08
C GLU A 162 -36.90 -5.29 9.37
N VAL A 163 -37.22 -4.79 10.56
CA VAL A 163 -36.77 -3.46 11.01
C VAL A 163 -36.02 -3.59 12.32
N ILE A 164 -34.75 -3.16 12.30
CA ILE A 164 -33.92 -3.02 13.50
C ILE A 164 -33.71 -1.52 13.74
N GLU A 165 -34.20 -1.00 14.86
CA GLU A 165 -33.99 0.39 15.24
C GLU A 165 -33.35 0.47 16.63
N ARG A 166 -32.34 1.32 16.77
CA ARG A 166 -31.65 1.53 18.05
C ARG A 166 -31.48 3.03 18.30
N GLU A 167 -31.87 3.48 19.48
CA GLU A 167 -31.49 4.80 19.95
C GLU A 167 -29.99 4.86 20.20
N VAL A 168 -29.32 5.83 19.60
CA VAL A 168 -27.89 6.09 19.80
C VAL A 168 -27.71 7.03 20.98
N PHE A 169 -28.43 8.17 20.94
CA PHE A 169 -28.27 9.23 21.92
C PHE A 169 -29.45 10.21 21.89
N ASN A 170 -29.82 10.71 23.06
CA ASN A 170 -30.76 11.83 23.18
C ASN A 170 -29.97 13.11 23.41
N ALA A 171 -29.74 13.86 22.35
CA ALA A 171 -28.84 15.01 22.34
C ALA A 171 -29.43 16.21 23.07
N PRO A 172 -28.74 16.76 24.11
CA PRO A 172 -29.19 17.93 24.82
C PRO A 172 -28.87 19.25 24.09
N GLY A 173 -28.12 19.21 23.01
CA GLY A 173 -27.70 20.39 22.22
C GLY A 173 -27.14 19.98 20.86
N ALA A 174 -26.53 20.93 20.17
CA ALA A 174 -25.89 20.70 18.88
C ALA A 174 -24.69 19.75 18.97
N GLY A 175 -24.42 19.05 17.88
CA GLY A 175 -23.29 18.10 17.81
C GLY A 175 -23.02 17.55 16.43
N VAL A 176 -22.25 16.47 16.40
CA VAL A 176 -21.86 15.73 15.19
C VAL A 176 -22.15 14.24 15.38
N VAL A 177 -22.52 13.57 14.31
CA VAL A 177 -22.75 12.13 14.30
C VAL A 177 -22.04 11.49 13.10
N MET A 178 -21.63 10.25 13.27
CA MET A 178 -21.08 9.42 12.22
C MET A 178 -21.67 8.00 12.31
N GLY A 179 -22.09 7.48 11.15
CA GLY A 179 -22.43 6.07 10.96
C GLY A 179 -21.43 5.40 10.03
N MET A 180 -20.96 4.23 10.39
CA MET A 180 -20.07 3.41 9.54
C MET A 180 -20.56 1.97 9.48
N TYR A 181 -20.06 1.21 8.50
CA TYR A 181 -20.47 -0.19 8.27
C TYR A 181 -19.34 -1.04 7.75
N ASN A 182 -19.52 -2.34 7.82
CA ASN A 182 -18.71 -3.33 7.12
C ASN A 182 -19.60 -4.52 6.71
N LEU A 183 -19.06 -5.42 5.87
CA LEU A 183 -19.77 -6.58 5.36
C LEU A 183 -19.03 -7.88 5.74
N ASP A 184 -19.77 -8.91 6.08
CA ASP A 184 -19.22 -10.24 6.41
C ASP A 184 -18.33 -10.79 5.31
N GLU A 185 -18.76 -10.74 4.05
CA GLU A 185 -17.99 -11.20 2.91
C GLU A 185 -16.65 -10.47 2.80
N SER A 186 -16.64 -9.14 2.96
CA SER A 186 -15.42 -8.35 2.92
C SER A 186 -14.46 -8.67 4.07
N ILE A 187 -14.98 -8.94 5.27
CA ILE A 187 -14.19 -9.36 6.43
C ILE A 187 -13.61 -10.78 6.21
N ILE A 188 -14.38 -11.70 5.66
CA ILE A 188 -13.94 -13.05 5.31
C ILE A 188 -12.80 -12.99 4.27
N ASP A 189 -12.94 -12.18 3.25
CA ASP A 189 -11.93 -11.99 2.24
C ASP A 189 -10.65 -11.34 2.82
N PHE A 190 -10.81 -10.40 3.75
CA PHE A 190 -9.68 -9.84 4.50
C PHE A 190 -8.97 -10.90 5.33
N ALA A 191 -9.71 -11.78 6.00
CA ALA A 191 -9.14 -12.90 6.73
C ALA A 191 -8.36 -13.85 5.81
N ARG A 192 -8.95 -14.29 4.71
CA ARG A 192 -8.30 -15.17 3.73
C ARG A 192 -7.02 -14.53 3.15
N SER A 193 -7.08 -13.27 2.75
CA SER A 193 -5.91 -12.55 2.22
C SER A 193 -4.78 -12.47 3.24
N SER A 194 -5.09 -12.10 4.48
CA SER A 194 -4.08 -11.96 5.55
C SER A 194 -3.43 -13.29 5.90
N LEU A 195 -4.23 -14.35 6.03
CA LEU A 195 -3.75 -15.70 6.34
C LEU A 195 -2.93 -16.30 5.18
N ASN A 196 -3.37 -16.12 3.94
CA ASN A 196 -2.59 -16.51 2.76
C ASN A 196 -1.25 -15.77 2.67
N TYR A 197 -1.24 -14.48 3.01
CA TYR A 197 -0.01 -13.70 3.02
C TYR A 197 0.97 -14.21 4.09
N GLY A 198 0.46 -14.56 5.27
CA GLY A 198 1.24 -15.20 6.34
C GLY A 198 1.86 -16.53 5.89
N LEU A 199 1.08 -17.40 5.24
CA LEU A 199 1.59 -18.66 4.66
C LEU A 199 2.67 -18.41 3.60
N MET A 200 2.45 -17.45 2.71
CA MET A 200 3.43 -17.09 1.66
C MET A 200 4.76 -16.62 2.24
N LYS A 201 4.73 -15.90 3.36
CA LYS A 201 5.94 -15.42 4.06
C LYS A 201 6.52 -16.46 5.03
N GLY A 202 5.77 -17.47 5.44
CA GLY A 202 6.11 -18.36 6.54
C GLY A 202 6.11 -17.66 7.90
N TRP A 203 5.21 -16.69 8.10
CA TRP A 203 5.13 -15.82 9.27
C TRP A 203 3.79 -15.92 9.97
N PRO A 204 3.75 -15.79 11.32
CA PRO A 204 2.50 -15.71 12.05
C PRO A 204 1.67 -14.49 11.65
N VAL A 205 0.37 -14.59 11.85
CA VAL A 205 -0.60 -13.54 11.56
C VAL A 205 -1.30 -13.10 12.84
N TYR A 206 -1.30 -11.79 13.10
CA TYR A 206 -2.01 -11.19 14.23
C TYR A 206 -3.10 -10.27 13.71
N LEU A 207 -4.36 -10.55 14.07
CA LEU A 207 -5.46 -9.60 13.90
C LEU A 207 -5.54 -8.72 15.14
N SER A 208 -5.62 -7.41 15.00
CA SER A 208 -5.90 -6.51 16.11
C SER A 208 -7.24 -5.80 15.97
N THR A 209 -7.98 -5.72 17.08
CA THR A 209 -9.26 -5.01 17.18
C THR A 209 -9.43 -4.37 18.55
N LYS A 210 -10.49 -3.61 18.74
CA LYS A 210 -10.92 -3.13 20.07
C LYS A 210 -12.29 -3.71 20.44
N ASN A 211 -12.46 -5.02 20.28
CA ASN A 211 -13.73 -5.73 20.49
C ASN A 211 -14.26 -5.65 21.94
N THR A 212 -13.42 -5.32 22.92
CA THR A 212 -13.85 -5.06 24.30
C THR A 212 -14.70 -3.81 24.45
N ILE A 213 -14.55 -2.84 23.54
CA ILE A 213 -15.32 -1.60 23.45
C ILE A 213 -16.34 -1.70 22.31
N LEU A 214 -15.88 -2.01 21.09
CA LEU A 214 -16.72 -2.16 19.90
C LEU A 214 -17.23 -3.61 19.79
N LYS A 215 -18.04 -4.03 20.76
CA LYS A 215 -18.37 -5.45 20.99
C LYS A 215 -18.99 -6.15 19.79
N ALA A 216 -19.96 -5.50 19.13
CA ALA A 216 -20.61 -6.05 17.95
C ALA A 216 -19.76 -5.85 16.69
N TYR A 217 -19.27 -4.62 16.48
CA TYR A 217 -18.56 -4.26 15.26
C TYR A 217 -17.21 -4.98 15.15
N ASP A 218 -16.31 -4.75 16.08
CA ASP A 218 -14.99 -5.40 16.12
C ASP A 218 -15.08 -6.89 16.49
N GLY A 219 -16.07 -7.26 17.29
CA GLY A 219 -16.37 -8.66 17.59
C GLY A 219 -16.67 -9.47 16.32
N ARG A 220 -17.35 -8.87 15.34
CA ARG A 220 -17.60 -9.54 14.06
C ARG A 220 -16.32 -9.85 13.29
N PHE A 221 -15.35 -8.93 13.27
CA PHE A 221 -14.03 -9.18 12.69
C PHE A 221 -13.32 -10.34 13.38
N LYS A 222 -13.26 -10.30 14.72
CA LYS A 222 -12.63 -11.35 15.52
C LYS A 222 -13.25 -12.72 15.25
N ASP A 223 -14.58 -12.82 15.25
CA ASP A 223 -15.29 -14.08 15.12
C ASP A 223 -15.18 -14.65 13.70
N LEU A 224 -15.28 -13.83 12.66
CA LEU A 224 -15.12 -14.27 11.27
C LEU A 224 -13.68 -14.68 10.95
N PHE A 225 -12.67 -13.96 11.45
CA PHE A 225 -11.27 -14.39 11.31
C PHE A 225 -11.01 -15.73 11.99
N ALA A 226 -11.50 -15.91 13.22
CA ALA A 226 -11.37 -17.18 13.95
C ALA A 226 -12.03 -18.34 13.19
N LYS A 227 -13.22 -18.09 12.63
CA LYS A 227 -13.94 -19.08 11.82
C LYS A 227 -13.16 -19.47 10.58
N VAL A 228 -12.72 -18.49 9.77
CA VAL A 228 -11.94 -18.73 8.55
C VAL A 228 -10.65 -19.47 8.88
N TYR A 229 -9.96 -19.07 9.94
CA TYR A 229 -8.75 -19.76 10.37
C TYR A 229 -9.01 -21.23 10.70
N ALA A 230 -9.99 -21.51 11.54
CA ALA A 230 -10.30 -22.87 11.96
C ALA A 230 -10.76 -23.78 10.81
N GLU A 231 -11.56 -23.24 9.88
CA GLU A 231 -12.15 -24.03 8.79
C GLU A 231 -11.23 -24.21 7.59
N GLU A 232 -10.34 -23.23 7.29
CA GLU A 232 -9.61 -23.19 6.02
C GLU A 232 -8.08 -23.21 6.16
N PHE A 233 -7.52 -22.81 7.33
CA PHE A 233 -6.09 -22.50 7.47
C PHE A 233 -5.37 -23.23 8.61
N GLU A 234 -6.04 -23.70 9.63
CA GLU A 234 -5.41 -24.24 10.84
C GLU A 234 -4.38 -25.32 10.55
N ASP A 235 -4.75 -26.30 9.71
CA ASP A 235 -3.84 -27.40 9.36
C ASP A 235 -2.62 -26.90 8.52
N LYS A 236 -2.86 -25.96 7.63
CA LYS A 236 -1.80 -25.35 6.81
C LYS A 236 -0.81 -24.56 7.68
N PHE A 237 -1.31 -23.84 8.68
CA PHE A 237 -0.50 -23.08 9.62
C PHE A 237 0.31 -23.98 10.52
N LYS A 238 -0.29 -25.05 11.05
CA LYS A 238 0.40 -26.09 11.82
C LYS A 238 1.52 -26.74 10.99
N ALA A 239 1.23 -27.10 9.76
CA ALA A 239 2.22 -27.70 8.86
C ALA A 239 3.39 -26.74 8.54
N ALA A 240 3.12 -25.42 8.45
CA ALA A 240 4.13 -24.40 8.23
C ALA A 240 4.86 -23.96 9.52
N GLY A 241 4.46 -24.47 10.71
CA GLY A 241 5.05 -24.07 11.99
C GLY A 241 4.76 -22.63 12.41
N ILE A 242 3.67 -22.05 11.91
CA ILE A 242 3.23 -20.69 12.23
C ILE A 242 1.84 -20.71 12.89
N HIS A 243 1.41 -19.56 13.42
CA HIS A 243 0.12 -19.47 14.13
C HIS A 243 -0.65 -18.20 13.75
N TYR A 244 -1.93 -18.19 14.06
CA TYR A 244 -2.81 -17.02 14.06
C TYR A 244 -3.21 -16.70 15.49
N GLU A 245 -3.24 -15.39 15.81
CA GLU A 245 -3.74 -14.91 17.10
C GLU A 245 -4.52 -13.59 16.92
N HIS A 246 -5.60 -13.43 17.66
CA HIS A 246 -6.29 -12.15 17.83
C HIS A 246 -5.78 -11.46 19.09
N ARG A 247 -5.48 -10.14 18.97
CA ARG A 247 -5.08 -9.30 20.10
C ARG A 247 -5.88 -8.00 20.15
N LEU A 248 -6.00 -7.40 21.32
CA LEU A 248 -6.46 -6.03 21.42
C LEU A 248 -5.42 -5.10 20.78
N ILE A 249 -5.89 -4.03 20.11
CA ILE A 249 -4.99 -3.11 19.36
C ILE A 249 -3.91 -2.49 20.23
N ASP A 250 -4.24 -2.10 21.47
CA ASP A 250 -3.30 -1.54 22.42
C ASP A 250 -2.22 -2.57 22.85
N ASP A 251 -2.62 -3.82 23.12
CA ASP A 251 -1.66 -4.91 23.40
C ASP A 251 -0.79 -5.22 22.19
N MET A 252 -1.37 -5.17 20.99
CA MET A 252 -0.61 -5.41 19.76
C MET A 252 0.41 -4.30 19.49
N VAL A 253 0.07 -3.03 19.72
CA VAL A 253 1.02 -1.91 19.64
C VAL A 253 2.16 -2.10 20.64
N ALA A 254 1.84 -2.45 21.89
CA ALA A 254 2.85 -2.72 22.91
C ALA A 254 3.76 -3.91 22.54
N SER A 255 3.18 -4.95 21.95
CA SER A 255 3.93 -6.12 21.46
C SER A 255 4.81 -5.77 20.27
N ALA A 256 4.30 -5.01 19.30
CA ALA A 256 5.05 -4.56 18.13
C ALA A 256 6.33 -3.80 18.51
N LEU A 257 6.26 -2.95 19.53
CA LEU A 257 7.42 -2.20 20.03
C LEU A 257 8.48 -3.08 20.74
N LYS A 258 8.08 -4.27 21.21
CA LYS A 258 8.96 -5.19 21.96
C LYS A 258 9.50 -6.33 21.10
N TRP A 259 8.77 -6.72 20.05
CA TRP A 259 9.14 -7.83 19.18
C TRP A 259 10.11 -7.40 18.09
N SER A 260 10.79 -8.39 17.51
CA SER A 260 11.81 -8.17 16.47
C SER A 260 11.24 -7.99 15.05
N GLY A 261 9.95 -8.19 14.85
CA GLY A 261 9.32 -8.30 13.53
C GLY A 261 9.14 -9.75 13.06
N GLY A 262 8.98 -9.96 11.75
CA GLY A 262 8.76 -11.29 11.17
C GLY A 262 7.31 -11.78 11.34
N TYR A 263 6.34 -10.88 11.20
CA TYR A 263 4.91 -11.22 11.29
C TYR A 263 4.04 -10.33 10.40
N VAL A 264 2.84 -10.78 10.14
CA VAL A 264 1.77 -10.02 9.47
C VAL A 264 0.80 -9.48 10.51
N TRP A 265 0.61 -8.16 10.50
CA TRP A 265 -0.32 -7.46 11.38
C TRP A 265 -1.56 -7.07 10.58
N ALA A 266 -2.64 -7.84 10.70
CA ALA A 266 -3.92 -7.55 10.08
C ALA A 266 -4.69 -6.50 10.89
N CYS A 267 -4.99 -5.38 10.24
CA CYS A 267 -5.61 -4.21 10.83
C CYS A 267 -6.89 -3.83 10.09
N LYS A 268 -7.90 -3.37 10.83
CA LYS A 268 -9.06 -2.69 10.22
C LYS A 268 -8.60 -1.45 9.44
N ASN A 269 -9.49 -0.87 8.65
CA ASN A 269 -9.15 0.17 7.67
C ASN A 269 -8.36 1.35 8.26
N TYR A 270 -8.91 2.02 9.27
CA TYR A 270 -8.24 3.16 9.91
C TYR A 270 -6.99 2.75 10.71
N ASP A 271 -7.10 1.67 11.49
CA ASP A 271 -5.99 1.14 12.26
C ASP A 271 -4.79 0.81 11.35
N GLY A 272 -5.06 0.18 10.21
CA GLY A 272 -4.05 -0.17 9.20
C GLY A 272 -3.40 1.03 8.53
N ASP A 273 -4.17 2.10 8.30
CA ASP A 273 -3.63 3.34 7.78
C ASP A 273 -2.62 3.96 8.75
N VAL A 274 -3.01 4.12 10.02
CA VAL A 274 -2.16 4.72 11.05
C VAL A 274 -0.97 3.84 11.40
N GLN A 275 -1.19 2.53 11.57
CA GLN A 275 -0.11 1.62 11.99
C GLN A 275 0.91 1.37 10.88
N SER A 276 0.50 1.38 9.61
CA SER A 276 1.47 1.25 8.52
C SER A 276 2.44 2.42 8.45
N ASP A 277 1.97 3.65 8.70
CA ASP A 277 2.84 4.83 8.76
C ASP A 277 3.71 4.82 10.01
N THR A 278 3.18 4.39 11.16
CA THR A 278 3.94 4.22 12.40
C THR A 278 5.09 3.21 12.19
N VAL A 279 4.80 2.07 11.57
CA VAL A 279 5.80 1.05 11.25
C VAL A 279 6.84 1.59 10.27
N ALA A 280 6.40 2.30 9.21
CA ALA A 280 7.31 2.91 8.24
C ALA A 280 8.31 3.87 8.90
N GLN A 281 7.83 4.76 9.77
CA GLN A 281 8.70 5.68 10.52
C GLN A 281 9.62 4.93 11.48
N GLY A 282 9.13 3.89 12.14
CA GLY A 282 9.94 3.04 13.02
C GLY A 282 11.10 2.35 12.30
N PHE A 283 10.93 2.00 11.03
CA PHE A 283 12.00 1.48 10.15
C PHE A 283 12.87 2.57 9.50
N GLY A 284 12.57 3.84 9.73
CA GLY A 284 13.40 4.98 9.37
C GLY A 284 12.77 5.96 8.37
N SER A 285 11.99 5.51 7.38
CA SER A 285 11.42 6.39 6.36
C SER A 285 10.23 5.75 5.64
N LEU A 286 9.20 6.57 5.38
CA LEU A 286 8.09 6.20 4.50
C LEU A 286 8.57 5.88 3.07
N GLY A 287 9.69 6.47 2.63
CA GLY A 287 10.34 6.17 1.34
C GLY A 287 10.94 4.76 1.26
N LEU A 288 10.96 4.02 2.39
CA LEU A 288 11.37 2.61 2.47
C LEU A 288 10.17 1.68 2.73
N MET A 289 8.97 2.05 2.31
CA MET A 289 7.76 1.24 2.48
C MET A 289 7.16 0.88 1.13
N THR A 290 6.92 -0.41 0.90
CA THR A 290 6.13 -0.90 -0.24
C THR A 290 4.63 -0.85 0.08
N SER A 291 3.79 -0.82 -0.94
CA SER A 291 2.35 -0.94 -0.82
C SER A 291 1.83 -1.84 -1.95
N VAL A 292 1.21 -2.94 -1.60
CA VAL A 292 0.68 -3.93 -2.55
C VAL A 292 -0.76 -4.22 -2.21
N LEU A 293 -1.68 -3.92 -3.13
CA LEU A 293 -3.04 -4.41 -3.09
C LEU A 293 -3.06 -5.81 -3.69
N MET A 294 -3.62 -6.80 -2.97
CA MET A 294 -3.77 -8.17 -3.42
C MET A 294 -5.21 -8.65 -3.22
N THR A 295 -5.79 -9.27 -4.24
CA THR A 295 -7.10 -9.93 -4.12
C THR A 295 -7.02 -11.18 -3.25
N PRO A 296 -8.15 -11.62 -2.63
CA PRO A 296 -8.18 -12.78 -1.71
C PRO A 296 -7.65 -14.08 -2.31
N ASP A 297 -7.86 -14.29 -3.62
CA ASP A 297 -7.35 -15.44 -4.38
C ASP A 297 -5.88 -15.31 -4.80
N GLY A 298 -5.25 -14.15 -4.53
CA GLY A 298 -3.87 -13.86 -4.87
C GLY A 298 -3.58 -13.74 -6.36
N LYS A 299 -4.60 -13.63 -7.21
CA LYS A 299 -4.43 -13.58 -8.67
C LYS A 299 -4.18 -12.18 -9.20
N ILE A 300 -4.76 -11.15 -8.56
CA ILE A 300 -4.64 -9.77 -8.97
C ILE A 300 -3.78 -9.01 -7.96
N VAL A 301 -2.80 -8.28 -8.45
CA VAL A 301 -1.95 -7.39 -7.66
C VAL A 301 -1.85 -6.03 -8.32
N GLU A 302 -1.95 -5.00 -7.52
CA GLU A 302 -1.55 -3.63 -7.87
C GLU A 302 -0.48 -3.19 -6.87
N ALA A 303 0.71 -2.86 -7.38
CA ALA A 303 1.86 -2.44 -6.57
C ALA A 303 2.13 -0.94 -6.75
N GLU A 304 2.27 -0.22 -5.63
CA GLU A 304 2.53 1.22 -5.60
C GLU A 304 3.58 1.58 -4.53
N ALA A 305 4.10 2.80 -4.56
CA ALA A 305 4.84 3.37 -3.44
C ALA A 305 3.85 3.83 -2.36
N ALA A 306 4.19 3.64 -1.08
CA ALA A 306 3.34 4.03 0.03
C ALA A 306 3.32 5.55 0.32
N HIS A 307 4.09 6.35 -0.41
CA HIS A 307 4.20 7.80 -0.26
C HIS A 307 3.44 8.56 -1.36
N GLY A 308 3.26 9.87 -1.17
CA GLY A 308 2.63 10.78 -2.14
C GLY A 308 3.57 11.25 -3.26
N THR A 309 3.14 12.27 -3.98
CA THR A 309 3.79 12.79 -5.22
C THR A 309 5.05 13.63 -4.99
N VAL A 310 5.42 13.89 -3.73
CA VAL A 310 6.59 14.68 -3.31
C VAL A 310 6.58 16.10 -3.89
N THR A 311 5.47 16.80 -3.69
CA THR A 311 5.21 18.17 -4.20
C THR A 311 6.34 19.16 -3.93
N ARG A 312 6.90 19.17 -2.71
CA ARG A 312 7.98 20.12 -2.36
C ARG A 312 9.19 19.98 -3.27
N HIS A 313 9.63 18.75 -3.57
CA HIS A 313 10.75 18.52 -4.48
C HIS A 313 10.37 18.85 -5.93
N TYR A 314 9.14 18.61 -6.33
CA TYR A 314 8.66 19.00 -7.65
C TYR A 314 8.71 20.52 -7.85
N ARG A 315 8.31 21.31 -6.84
CA ARG A 315 8.42 22.79 -6.89
C ARG A 315 9.87 23.27 -7.04
N GLU A 316 10.82 22.60 -6.39
CA GLU A 316 12.25 22.93 -6.57
C GLU A 316 12.74 22.50 -7.96
N HIS A 317 12.32 21.36 -8.46
CA HIS A 317 12.61 20.89 -9.81
C HIS A 317 12.10 21.87 -10.89
N GLN A 318 10.88 22.39 -10.74
CA GLN A 318 10.29 23.40 -11.64
C GLN A 318 11.13 24.71 -11.69
N LYS A 319 11.86 25.02 -10.63
CA LYS A 319 12.81 26.15 -10.57
C LYS A 319 14.19 25.81 -11.14
N GLY A 320 14.35 24.65 -11.75
CA GLY A 320 15.63 24.19 -12.30
C GLY A 320 16.65 23.69 -11.28
N LYS A 321 16.24 23.48 -10.02
CA LYS A 321 17.12 22.96 -8.97
C LYS A 321 17.21 21.45 -9.02
N GLN A 322 18.38 20.93 -8.72
CA GLN A 322 18.54 19.49 -8.48
C GLN A 322 17.87 19.08 -7.17
N THR A 323 17.20 17.95 -7.20
CA THR A 323 16.54 17.34 -6.05
C THR A 323 17.23 16.05 -5.64
N SER A 324 17.06 15.67 -4.38
CA SER A 324 17.47 14.37 -3.86
C SER A 324 16.23 13.68 -3.29
N THR A 325 15.44 13.07 -4.16
CA THR A 325 14.21 12.36 -3.84
C THR A 325 14.47 10.86 -3.82
N ASN A 326 14.06 10.19 -2.75
CA ASN A 326 14.17 8.76 -2.62
C ASN A 326 13.23 8.06 -3.63
N SER A 327 13.82 7.21 -4.47
CA SER A 327 13.11 6.46 -5.52
C SER A 327 12.92 4.96 -5.21
N ILE A 328 13.38 4.51 -4.05
CA ILE A 328 13.42 3.07 -3.69
C ILE A 328 12.02 2.46 -3.72
N ALA A 329 11.03 3.09 -3.07
CA ALA A 329 9.66 2.59 -3.06
C ALA A 329 9.04 2.53 -4.46
N SER A 330 9.37 3.46 -5.36
CA SER A 330 8.92 3.44 -6.76
C SER A 330 9.57 2.30 -7.56
N ILE A 331 10.85 2.00 -7.32
CA ILE A 331 11.52 0.82 -7.90
C ILE A 331 10.82 -0.46 -7.42
N TYR A 332 10.52 -0.55 -6.13
CA TYR A 332 9.84 -1.71 -5.54
C TYR A 332 8.38 -1.85 -6.00
N ALA A 333 7.70 -0.77 -6.36
CA ALA A 333 6.40 -0.84 -7.02
C ALA A 333 6.51 -1.58 -8.38
N TRP A 334 7.50 -1.23 -9.20
CA TRP A 334 7.78 -1.94 -10.45
C TRP A 334 8.14 -3.41 -10.21
N THR A 335 9.10 -3.69 -9.33
CA THR A 335 9.55 -5.05 -9.07
C THR A 335 8.46 -5.91 -8.44
N GLY A 336 7.62 -5.35 -7.57
CA GLY A 336 6.47 -6.03 -6.98
C GLY A 336 5.48 -6.52 -8.04
N GLY A 337 5.11 -5.66 -9.00
CA GLY A 337 4.28 -6.04 -10.14
C GLY A 337 4.96 -7.08 -11.05
N LEU A 338 6.24 -6.88 -11.37
CA LEU A 338 7.01 -7.80 -12.21
C LEU A 338 7.17 -9.18 -11.58
N LYS A 339 7.41 -9.27 -10.26
CA LYS A 339 7.48 -10.56 -9.54
C LYS A 339 6.14 -11.29 -9.57
N HIS A 340 5.04 -10.54 -9.42
CA HIS A 340 3.71 -11.14 -9.54
C HIS A 340 3.44 -11.63 -10.96
N ARG A 341 3.80 -10.85 -11.99
CA ARG A 341 3.72 -11.29 -13.39
C ARG A 341 4.58 -12.54 -13.64
N ALA A 342 5.79 -12.57 -13.10
CA ALA A 342 6.68 -13.70 -13.19
C ALA A 342 6.08 -14.98 -12.57
N LYS A 343 5.41 -14.83 -11.42
CA LYS A 343 4.71 -15.94 -10.75
C LYS A 343 3.54 -16.44 -11.57
N LEU A 344 2.69 -15.56 -12.10
CA LEU A 344 1.53 -15.94 -12.92
C LEU A 344 1.93 -16.63 -14.22
N ASP A 345 3.05 -16.22 -14.82
CA ASP A 345 3.54 -16.73 -16.10
C ASP A 345 4.58 -17.86 -15.97
N ASN A 346 4.91 -18.27 -14.74
CA ASN A 346 6.03 -19.19 -14.44
C ASN A 346 7.35 -18.75 -15.11
N ASN A 347 7.63 -17.45 -15.14
CA ASN A 347 8.80 -16.86 -15.79
C ASN A 347 9.94 -16.65 -14.78
N ALA A 348 10.81 -17.67 -14.66
CA ALA A 348 11.94 -17.63 -13.74
C ALA A 348 12.95 -16.50 -14.05
N ALA A 349 13.17 -16.18 -15.33
CA ALA A 349 14.08 -15.12 -15.73
C ALA A 349 13.58 -13.74 -15.28
N LEU A 350 12.28 -13.47 -15.42
CA LEU A 350 11.65 -12.24 -14.94
C LEU A 350 11.69 -12.15 -13.41
N MET A 351 11.47 -13.26 -12.70
CA MET A 351 11.58 -13.34 -11.24
C MET A 351 12.99 -13.00 -10.78
N THR A 352 14.00 -13.59 -11.41
CA THR A 352 15.41 -13.33 -11.11
C THR A 352 15.78 -11.88 -11.37
N PHE A 353 15.36 -11.32 -12.51
CA PHE A 353 15.59 -9.90 -12.83
C PHE A 353 15.01 -8.97 -11.77
N ALA A 354 13.73 -9.12 -11.44
CA ALA A 354 13.05 -8.25 -10.48
C ALA A 354 13.68 -8.36 -9.08
N SER A 355 14.04 -9.58 -8.67
CA SER A 355 14.72 -9.82 -7.38
C SER A 355 16.14 -9.25 -7.36
N THR A 356 16.85 -9.30 -8.48
CA THR A 356 18.18 -8.70 -8.62
C THR A 356 18.10 -7.19 -8.53
N LEU A 357 17.12 -6.56 -9.19
CA LEU A 357 16.91 -5.11 -9.11
C LEU A 357 16.62 -4.65 -7.67
N GLU A 358 15.78 -5.36 -6.92
CA GLU A 358 15.57 -5.07 -5.49
C GLU A 358 16.87 -5.18 -4.68
N LYS A 359 17.60 -6.28 -4.88
CA LYS A 359 18.87 -6.53 -4.17
C LYS A 359 19.90 -5.42 -4.42
N VAL A 360 20.10 -5.03 -5.67
CA VAL A 360 21.11 -3.98 -5.99
C VAL A 360 20.65 -2.60 -5.54
N THR A 361 19.34 -2.34 -5.50
CA THR A 361 18.77 -1.09 -4.95
C THR A 361 19.12 -0.93 -3.47
N VAL A 362 18.95 -1.98 -2.67
CA VAL A 362 19.35 -2.00 -1.24
C VAL A 362 20.87 -1.98 -1.11
N GLN A 363 21.61 -2.77 -1.91
CA GLN A 363 23.06 -2.82 -1.87
C GLN A 363 23.69 -1.45 -2.12
N ALA A 364 23.17 -0.67 -3.06
CA ALA A 364 23.67 0.67 -3.31
C ALA A 364 23.57 1.55 -2.04
N VAL A 365 22.45 1.49 -1.31
CA VAL A 365 22.29 2.21 -0.03
C VAL A 365 23.29 1.69 1.03
N GLU A 366 23.41 0.38 1.17
CA GLU A 366 24.31 -0.24 2.15
C GLU A 366 25.81 0.06 1.87
N ASP A 367 26.16 0.28 0.61
CA ASP A 367 27.51 0.73 0.19
C ASP A 367 27.71 2.25 0.31
N GLY A 368 26.72 2.98 0.83
CA GLY A 368 26.81 4.43 1.09
C GLY A 368 26.31 5.32 -0.04
N TRP A 369 25.72 4.74 -1.10
CA TRP A 369 25.10 5.49 -2.20
C TRP A 369 23.61 5.66 -1.94
N MET A 370 23.19 6.82 -1.48
CA MET A 370 21.80 7.06 -1.06
C MET A 370 21.35 8.49 -1.31
N THR A 371 20.07 8.73 -1.24
CA THR A 371 19.48 10.07 -1.29
C THR A 371 19.56 10.77 0.07
N LYS A 372 19.34 12.08 0.06
CA LYS A 372 19.56 12.97 1.20
C LYS A 372 18.74 12.59 2.44
N ASP A 373 17.51 12.14 2.24
CA ASP A 373 16.61 11.70 3.33
C ASP A 373 17.23 10.56 4.15
N LEU A 374 17.79 9.56 3.48
CA LEU A 374 18.46 8.43 4.13
C LEU A 374 19.82 8.84 4.73
N ALA A 375 20.58 9.65 4.01
CA ALA A 375 21.87 10.13 4.49
C ALA A 375 21.76 10.89 5.80
N LEU A 376 20.71 11.72 5.96
CA LEU A 376 20.45 12.46 7.20
C LEU A 376 20.09 11.53 8.37
N LEU A 377 19.54 10.34 8.10
CA LEU A 377 19.29 9.33 9.12
C LEU A 377 20.57 8.59 9.54
N VAL A 378 21.46 8.33 8.59
CA VAL A 378 22.73 7.65 8.84
C VAL A 378 23.68 8.52 9.67
N GLY A 379 23.81 9.81 9.33
CA GLY A 379 24.63 10.74 10.11
C GLY A 379 25.13 11.94 9.30
N PRO A 380 25.75 12.92 9.98
CA PRO A 380 26.14 14.19 9.38
C PRO A 380 27.25 14.05 8.33
N ASP A 381 28.08 13.03 8.41
CA ASP A 381 29.21 12.82 7.48
C ASP A 381 28.81 11.97 6.26
N GLN A 382 27.60 11.41 6.25
CA GLN A 382 27.13 10.60 5.13
C GLN A 382 26.88 11.46 3.90
N LYS A 383 27.60 11.19 2.83
CA LYS A 383 27.38 11.83 1.52
C LYS A 383 26.08 11.31 0.91
N TRP A 384 25.47 12.14 0.07
CA TRP A 384 24.22 11.80 -0.63
C TRP A 384 24.31 12.13 -2.12
N LEU A 385 23.45 11.47 -2.88
CA LEU A 385 23.29 11.65 -4.32
C LEU A 385 22.01 12.43 -4.64
N THR A 386 22.00 13.07 -5.81
CA THR A 386 20.76 13.57 -6.40
C THR A 386 19.84 12.39 -6.76
N THR A 387 18.58 12.69 -7.03
CA THR A 387 17.58 11.69 -7.51
C THR A 387 18.14 10.88 -8.69
N MET A 388 18.63 11.58 -9.70
CA MET A 388 19.16 10.94 -10.92
C MET A 388 20.47 10.21 -10.64
N GLY A 389 21.36 10.80 -9.85
CA GLY A 389 22.64 10.17 -9.49
C GLY A 389 22.46 8.86 -8.72
N TYR A 390 21.41 8.75 -7.88
CA TYR A 390 21.07 7.50 -7.21
C TYR A 390 20.55 6.45 -8.21
N LEU A 391 19.64 6.83 -9.11
CA LEU A 391 19.10 5.91 -10.11
C LEU A 391 20.19 5.44 -11.10
N GLU A 392 21.12 6.29 -11.48
CA GLU A 392 22.29 5.92 -12.29
C GLU A 392 23.20 4.93 -11.54
N LYS A 393 23.36 5.10 -10.24
CA LYS A 393 24.12 4.16 -9.41
C LYS A 393 23.45 2.80 -9.33
N VAL A 394 22.13 2.77 -9.18
CA VAL A 394 21.35 1.51 -9.22
C VAL A 394 21.49 0.82 -10.58
N ASP A 395 21.45 1.57 -11.69
CA ASP A 395 21.65 1.02 -13.05
C ASP A 395 23.08 0.42 -13.20
N GLU A 396 24.10 1.11 -12.69
CA GLU A 396 25.47 0.57 -12.67
C GLU A 396 25.56 -0.77 -11.92
N TYR A 397 24.94 -0.87 -10.75
CA TYR A 397 24.92 -2.09 -9.96
C TYR A 397 24.13 -3.20 -10.63
N LEU A 398 23.00 -2.86 -11.26
CA LEU A 398 22.17 -3.81 -11.99
C LEU A 398 22.93 -4.39 -13.19
N ASN A 399 23.58 -3.54 -13.98
CA ASN A 399 24.40 -3.98 -15.11
C ASN A 399 25.51 -4.95 -14.68
N LYS A 400 26.22 -4.65 -13.59
CA LYS A 400 27.24 -5.53 -13.04
C LYS A 400 26.67 -6.88 -12.58
N ALA A 401 25.54 -6.86 -11.87
CA ALA A 401 24.91 -8.06 -11.36
C ALA A 401 24.32 -8.98 -12.46
N LEU A 402 23.92 -8.41 -13.60
CA LEU A 402 23.38 -9.17 -14.73
C LEU A 402 24.44 -9.61 -15.72
N ALA A 403 25.66 -9.08 -15.67
CA ALA A 403 26.79 -9.45 -16.52
C ALA A 403 27.62 -10.63 -15.97
N GLY A 404 27.53 -10.89 -14.66
CA GLY A 404 28.21 -12.00 -13.96
C GLY A 404 27.30 -13.17 -13.72
#